data_6f6cd86c51721664f438e60f9404eeb3
#
_entry.id   6f6cd86c51721664f438e60f9404eeb3
#
_cell.length_a   1.000
_cell.length_b   1.000
_cell.length_c   1.000
_cell.angle_alpha   90.00
_cell.angle_beta   90.00
_cell.angle_gamma   90.00
#
_symmetry.space_group_name_H-M   'P 1'
#
loop_
_entity.id
_entity.type
_entity.pdbx_description
1 polymer ?
#
loop_
_entity_poly.entity_id
_entity_poly.type
_entity_poly.pdbx_seq_one_letter_code
_entity_poly.pdbx_strand_id
1 'polypeptide(L)'
;IRDRLLLLTGNVSLLAQGIDDISPMAIYNIGLVGCDSIGVNVLKTFISTGEARCVAVFDEKTTLAESTEREITSIQDKAPLLYNDYCKMLDRRDLDIVLIAVSKEEQDKFFLKACEYDKNIYIEISQCLSPEEIQPLVDATHRMSGVVQVGRSSLGVNNMIARIKDFLSFLSGLKDKTSYPIETA
;
A
#
# COMPACT_ATOMS: atom_id res chain seq x y z
N ILE A 1 -4.37 -19.26 11.13
CA ILE A 1 -5.46 -18.30 10.83
C ILE A 1 -5.34 -17.01 11.69
N ARG A 2 -4.34 -16.91 12.58
CA ARG A 2 -4.25 -15.83 13.58
C ARG A 2 -3.29 -14.67 13.24
N ASP A 3 -2.59 -14.70 12.09
CA ASP A 3 -1.41 -13.85 11.91
C ASP A 3 -1.51 -12.82 10.75
N ARG A 4 -2.70 -12.43 10.32
CA ARG A 4 -2.86 -11.51 9.18
C ARG A 4 -3.13 -10.04 9.53
N LEU A 5 -3.32 -9.72 10.80
CA LEU A 5 -3.45 -8.34 11.24
C LEU A 5 -2.19 -7.95 12.03
N LEU A 6 -1.18 -7.45 11.32
CA LEU A 6 0.01 -6.89 11.95
C LEU A 6 -0.28 -5.47 12.46
N LEU A 7 -0.83 -5.39 13.68
CA LEU A 7 -0.69 -4.23 14.52
C LEU A 7 0.71 -4.27 15.12
N LEU A 8 1.73 -3.84 14.35
CA LEU A 8 3.09 -3.73 14.87
C LEU A 8 3.19 -2.54 15.83
N THR A 9 2.94 -2.80 17.11
CA THR A 9 3.41 -2.00 18.21
C THR A 9 4.74 -2.59 18.71
N GLY A 10 5.84 -1.89 18.47
CA GLY A 10 7.07 -2.03 19.26
C GLY A 10 8.17 -2.93 18.70
N ASN A 11 9.33 -2.33 18.59
CA ASN A 11 10.70 -2.86 18.60
C ASN A 11 10.95 -4.31 18.14
N VAL A 12 11.52 -4.45 16.95
CA VAL A 12 12.35 -5.60 16.62
C VAL A 12 13.74 -5.10 16.22
N SER A 13 14.67 -5.24 17.16
CA SER A 13 16.10 -5.21 16.89
C SER A 13 16.43 -6.52 16.18
N LEU A 14 16.82 -6.48 14.90
CA LEU A 14 17.34 -7.65 14.23
C LEU A 14 18.79 -7.42 13.83
N LEU A 15 19.62 -8.30 14.34
CA LEU A 15 21.05 -8.44 14.11
C LEU A 15 21.36 -8.64 12.63
N ALA A 16 22.31 -7.86 12.13
CA ALA A 16 22.94 -8.03 10.83
C ALA A 16 23.72 -9.35 10.79
N GLN A 17 23.39 -10.25 9.88
CA GLN A 17 24.29 -11.31 9.42
C GLN A 17 24.03 -11.65 7.94
N GLY A 18 25.08 -11.52 7.13
CA GLY A 18 25.20 -12.18 5.82
C GLY A 18 24.74 -11.36 4.61
N ILE A 19 25.63 -10.51 4.10
CA ILE A 19 25.58 -10.01 2.72
C ILE A 19 26.06 -11.17 1.85
N ASP A 20 25.18 -11.77 1.05
CA ASP A 20 25.47 -12.40 -0.24
C ASP A 20 24.22 -13.14 -0.76
N ASP A 21 23.17 -12.40 -1.07
CA ASP A 21 22.19 -12.81 -2.08
C ASP A 21 21.46 -11.55 -2.57
N ILE A 22 22.01 -10.89 -3.59
CA ILE A 22 21.32 -9.78 -4.26
C ILE A 22 20.31 -10.43 -5.22
N SER A 23 19.24 -10.97 -4.67
CA SER A 23 18.01 -11.16 -5.43
C SER A 23 17.54 -9.78 -5.91
N PRO A 24 17.16 -9.61 -7.18
CA PRO A 24 16.67 -8.31 -7.64
C PRO A 24 15.47 -7.92 -6.77
N MET A 25 15.62 -6.82 -6.01
CA MET A 25 14.57 -6.33 -5.13
C MET A 25 13.29 -6.16 -5.94
N ALA A 26 12.22 -6.82 -5.50
CA ALA A 26 10.94 -6.77 -6.19
C ALA A 26 10.42 -5.33 -6.15
N ILE A 27 10.24 -4.73 -7.33
CA ILE A 27 9.63 -3.39 -7.43
C ILE A 27 8.10 -3.57 -7.36
N TYR A 28 7.48 -2.97 -6.34
CA TYR A 28 6.04 -2.98 -6.16
C TYR A 28 5.36 -1.87 -6.96
N ASN A 29 4.33 -2.23 -7.70
CA ASN A 29 3.49 -1.29 -8.45
C ASN A 29 2.37 -0.77 -7.56
N ILE A 30 2.35 0.53 -7.31
CA ILE A 30 1.38 1.19 -6.45
C ILE A 30 0.35 1.96 -7.28
N GLY A 31 -0.92 1.84 -6.90
CA GLY A 31 -1.99 2.75 -7.32
C GLY A 31 -2.37 3.68 -6.18
N LEU A 32 -2.34 4.98 -6.42
CA LEU A 32 -2.77 5.99 -5.45
C LEU A 32 -4.25 6.31 -5.61
N VAL A 33 -4.96 6.33 -4.50
CA VAL A 33 -6.34 6.82 -4.35
C VAL A 33 -6.37 7.96 -3.36
N GLY A 34 -6.77 9.14 -3.82
CA GLY A 34 -6.69 10.39 -3.06
C GLY A 34 -5.36 11.11 -3.28
N CYS A 35 -5.43 12.20 -4.01
CA CYS A 35 -4.30 12.99 -4.51
C CYS A 35 -4.09 14.28 -3.72
N ASP A 36 -4.46 14.30 -2.45
CA ASP A 36 -4.12 15.40 -1.56
C ASP A 36 -2.64 15.37 -1.15
N SER A 37 -2.20 16.38 -0.42
CA SER A 37 -0.82 16.50 0.01
C SER A 37 -0.35 15.31 0.88
N ILE A 38 -1.25 14.68 1.64
CA ILE A 38 -0.92 13.52 2.49
C ILE A 38 -0.68 12.31 1.61
N GLY A 39 -1.62 11.99 0.71
CA GLY A 39 -1.49 10.86 -0.22
C GLY A 39 -0.25 10.93 -1.09
N VAL A 40 0.02 12.11 -1.66
CA VAL A 40 1.21 12.34 -2.49
C VAL A 40 2.50 12.18 -1.68
N ASN A 41 2.57 12.70 -0.44
CA ASN A 41 3.76 12.57 0.41
C ASN A 41 4.01 11.11 0.84
N VAL A 42 2.97 10.36 1.17
CA VAL A 42 3.09 8.92 1.48
C VAL A 42 3.58 8.15 0.25
N LEU A 43 3.01 8.42 -0.93
CA LEU A 43 3.44 7.80 -2.19
C LEU A 43 4.91 8.10 -2.51
N LYS A 44 5.34 9.36 -2.37
CA LYS A 44 6.75 9.73 -2.55
C LYS A 44 7.68 9.00 -1.58
N THR A 45 7.22 8.76 -0.36
CA THR A 45 7.98 7.99 0.61
C THR A 45 8.14 6.54 0.16
N PHE A 46 7.08 5.92 -0.38
CA PHE A 46 7.19 4.59 -1.01
C PHE A 46 8.22 4.58 -2.15
N ILE A 47 8.13 5.53 -3.08
CA ILE A 47 9.05 5.63 -4.22
C ILE A 47 10.50 5.83 -3.74
N SER A 48 10.71 6.61 -2.68
CA SER A 48 12.05 6.88 -2.12
C SER A 48 12.73 5.65 -1.53
N THR A 49 12.03 4.58 -1.25
CA THR A 49 12.63 3.31 -0.81
C THR A 49 13.42 2.61 -1.92
N GLY A 50 13.15 2.93 -3.19
CA GLY A 50 13.67 2.23 -4.36
C GLY A 50 12.98 0.88 -4.63
N GLU A 51 12.03 0.45 -3.78
CA GLU A 51 11.32 -0.83 -3.88
C GLU A 51 9.91 -0.68 -4.47
N ALA A 52 9.49 0.55 -4.77
CA ALA A 52 8.14 0.84 -5.24
C ALA A 52 8.12 1.91 -6.34
N ARG A 53 7.12 1.83 -7.20
CA ARG A 53 6.80 2.86 -8.20
C ARG A 53 5.29 3.06 -8.30
N CYS A 54 4.88 4.25 -8.67
CA CYS A 54 3.48 4.54 -8.98
C CYS A 54 3.15 4.13 -10.42
N VAL A 55 2.11 3.35 -10.62
CA VAL A 55 1.64 2.92 -11.95
C VAL A 55 0.25 3.42 -12.29
N ALA A 56 -0.50 3.88 -11.29
CA ALA A 56 -1.87 4.36 -11.46
C ALA A 56 -2.20 5.44 -10.42
N VAL A 57 -3.03 6.39 -10.82
CA VAL A 57 -3.53 7.47 -9.97
C VAL A 57 -5.02 7.62 -10.18
N PHE A 58 -5.76 7.73 -9.10
CA PHE A 58 -7.19 8.01 -9.07
C PHE A 58 -7.52 9.07 -8.03
N ASP A 59 -8.32 10.05 -8.43
CA ASP A 59 -8.98 11.01 -7.55
C ASP A 59 -10.31 11.41 -8.19
N GLU A 60 -11.35 11.63 -7.39
CA GLU A 60 -12.63 12.12 -7.90
C GLU A 60 -12.51 13.52 -8.51
N LYS A 61 -11.50 14.30 -8.07
CA LYS A 61 -11.13 15.59 -8.67
C LYS A 61 -10.01 15.38 -9.69
N THR A 62 -10.37 15.33 -10.96
CA THR A 62 -9.43 15.11 -12.08
C THR A 62 -8.21 16.03 -12.05
N THR A 63 -8.40 17.29 -11.63
CA THR A 63 -7.29 18.27 -11.54
C THR A 63 -6.24 17.89 -10.52
N LEU A 64 -6.62 17.23 -9.41
CA LEU A 64 -5.67 16.71 -8.43
C LEU A 64 -4.92 15.50 -8.98
N ALA A 65 -5.64 14.58 -9.64
CA ALA A 65 -5.02 13.42 -10.29
C ALA A 65 -4.00 13.85 -11.35
N GLU A 66 -4.32 14.82 -12.22
CA GLU A 66 -3.41 15.37 -13.25
C GLU A 66 -2.20 16.08 -12.64
N SER A 67 -2.40 16.83 -11.54
CA SER A 67 -1.29 17.47 -10.83
C SER A 67 -0.34 16.43 -10.24
N THR A 68 -0.89 15.40 -9.61
CA THR A 68 -0.13 14.31 -9.03
C THR A 68 0.62 13.49 -10.08
N GLU A 69 -0.01 13.21 -11.22
CA GLU A 69 0.65 12.51 -12.35
C GLU A 69 1.90 13.27 -12.79
N ARG A 70 1.80 14.58 -13.01
CA ARG A 70 2.95 15.42 -13.39
C ARG A 70 4.04 15.42 -12.32
N GLU A 71 3.67 15.53 -11.06
CA GLU A 71 4.59 15.52 -9.93
C GLU A 71 5.33 14.18 -9.81
N ILE A 72 4.62 13.07 -9.92
CA ILE A 72 5.21 11.75 -9.84
C ILE A 72 6.07 11.45 -11.07
N THR A 73 5.67 11.88 -12.25
CA THR A 73 6.48 11.76 -13.49
C THR A 73 7.84 12.46 -13.35
N SER A 74 7.95 13.50 -12.53
CA SER A 74 9.22 14.19 -12.32
C SER A 74 10.22 13.43 -11.44
N ILE A 75 9.78 12.39 -10.72
CA ILE A 75 10.60 11.62 -9.76
C ILE A 75 10.76 10.14 -10.10
N GLN A 76 10.12 9.66 -11.17
CA GLN A 76 10.25 8.31 -11.69
C GLN A 76 10.26 8.29 -13.23
N ASP A 77 10.82 7.24 -13.84
CA ASP A 77 11.02 7.16 -15.29
C ASP A 77 9.73 7.09 -16.12
N LYS A 78 8.63 6.59 -15.55
CA LYS A 78 7.37 6.37 -16.25
C LYS A 78 6.23 7.11 -15.56
N ALA A 79 5.44 7.84 -16.35
CA ALA A 79 4.22 8.45 -15.87
C ALA A 79 3.21 7.38 -15.39
N PRO A 80 2.54 7.58 -14.25
CA PRO A 80 1.41 6.72 -13.87
C PRO A 80 0.22 6.99 -14.80
N LEU A 81 -0.62 5.98 -14.99
CA LEU A 81 -1.87 6.15 -15.73
C LEU A 81 -2.93 6.81 -14.86
N LEU A 82 -3.63 7.79 -15.44
CA LEU A 82 -4.78 8.43 -14.81
C LEU A 82 -6.03 7.57 -15.01
N TYR A 83 -6.75 7.35 -13.93
CA TYR A 83 -8.03 6.64 -13.94
C TYR A 83 -9.17 7.56 -13.51
N ASN A 84 -10.29 7.47 -14.21
CA ASN A 84 -11.57 8.11 -13.86
C ASN A 84 -12.58 7.10 -13.29
N ASP A 85 -12.18 5.85 -13.18
CA ASP A 85 -12.95 4.74 -12.65
C ASP A 85 -12.05 3.89 -11.76
N TYR A 86 -12.37 3.89 -10.47
CA TYR A 86 -11.57 3.17 -9.48
C TYR A 86 -11.56 1.66 -9.70
N CYS A 87 -12.70 1.08 -10.11
CA CYS A 87 -12.77 -0.36 -10.37
C CYS A 87 -11.85 -0.76 -11.53
N LYS A 88 -11.77 0.06 -12.59
CA LYS A 88 -10.84 -0.18 -13.70
C LYS A 88 -9.39 -0.09 -13.28
N MET A 89 -9.06 0.76 -12.31
CA MET A 89 -7.72 0.78 -11.73
C MET A 89 -7.45 -0.51 -10.95
N LEU A 90 -8.40 -0.98 -10.16
CA LEU A 90 -8.28 -2.22 -9.37
C LEU A 90 -8.18 -3.47 -10.25
N ASP A 91 -8.79 -3.49 -11.44
CA ASP A 91 -8.71 -4.59 -12.41
C ASP A 91 -7.29 -4.81 -12.98
N ARG A 92 -6.37 -3.87 -12.78
CA ARG A 92 -4.98 -4.05 -13.25
C ARG A 92 -4.34 -5.26 -12.61
N ARG A 93 -3.79 -6.14 -13.46
CA ARG A 93 -3.07 -7.35 -13.02
C ARG A 93 -1.70 -7.05 -12.42
N ASP A 94 -1.09 -5.95 -12.87
CA ASP A 94 0.22 -5.49 -12.43
C ASP A 94 0.18 -4.56 -11.21
N LEU A 95 -1.00 -4.31 -10.63
CA LEU A 95 -1.17 -3.51 -9.43
C LEU A 95 -0.97 -4.37 -8.19
N ASP A 96 0.14 -4.16 -7.48
CA ASP A 96 0.50 -4.91 -6.28
C ASP A 96 -0.12 -4.31 -5.01
N ILE A 97 -0.14 -2.98 -4.90
CA ILE A 97 -0.55 -2.25 -3.70
C ILE A 97 -1.49 -1.12 -4.07
N VAL A 98 -2.57 -0.98 -3.33
CA VAL A 98 -3.46 0.20 -3.36
C VAL A 98 -3.16 1.07 -2.15
N LEU A 99 -2.64 2.26 -2.39
CA LEU A 99 -2.45 3.30 -1.37
C LEU A 99 -3.71 4.16 -1.32
N ILE A 100 -4.44 4.10 -0.20
CA ILE A 100 -5.68 4.86 0.03
C ILE A 100 -5.39 5.99 1.00
N ALA A 101 -5.53 7.23 0.54
CA ALA A 101 -5.32 8.45 1.31
C ALA A 101 -6.42 9.47 0.99
N VAL A 102 -7.62 9.17 1.42
CA VAL A 102 -8.83 9.97 1.20
C VAL A 102 -9.38 10.50 2.51
N SER A 103 -10.39 11.36 2.43
CA SER A 103 -11.11 11.84 3.62
C SER A 103 -11.74 10.68 4.40
N LYS A 104 -11.97 10.88 5.71
CA LYS A 104 -12.57 9.85 6.57
C LYS A 104 -13.91 9.34 6.02
N GLU A 105 -14.71 10.22 5.45
CA GLU A 105 -16.05 9.94 4.91
C GLU A 105 -16.00 9.00 3.68
N GLU A 106 -14.87 8.99 2.98
CA GLU A 106 -14.68 8.20 1.76
C GLU A 106 -13.89 6.92 1.99
N GLN A 107 -13.22 6.79 3.15
CA GLN A 107 -12.30 5.67 3.43
C GLN A 107 -12.98 4.32 3.28
N ASP A 108 -14.15 4.13 3.86
CA ASP A 108 -14.87 2.86 3.84
C ASP A 108 -15.19 2.44 2.41
N LYS A 109 -15.66 3.37 1.58
CA LYS A 109 -16.00 3.12 0.17
C LYS A 109 -14.82 2.55 -0.61
N PHE A 110 -13.66 3.22 -0.54
CA PHE A 110 -12.49 2.81 -1.31
C PHE A 110 -11.81 1.58 -0.71
N PHE A 111 -11.77 1.49 0.61
CA PHE A 111 -11.18 0.36 1.32
C PHE A 111 -11.94 -0.95 1.05
N LEU A 112 -13.25 -0.97 1.29
CA LEU A 112 -14.09 -2.15 1.08
C LEU A 112 -14.02 -2.62 -0.38
N LYS A 113 -14.00 -1.67 -1.32
CA LYS A 113 -13.86 -2.01 -2.74
C LYS A 113 -12.49 -2.64 -3.05
N ALA A 114 -11.39 -2.15 -2.51
CA ALA A 114 -10.07 -2.76 -2.69
C ALA A 114 -10.00 -4.18 -2.10
N CYS A 115 -10.69 -4.43 -0.97
CA CYS A 115 -10.80 -5.77 -0.39
C CYS A 115 -11.51 -6.76 -1.33
N GLU A 116 -12.56 -6.32 -2.05
CA GLU A 116 -13.27 -7.15 -3.04
C GLU A 116 -12.37 -7.60 -4.20
N TYR A 117 -11.33 -6.80 -4.54
CA TYR A 117 -10.36 -7.08 -5.59
C TYR A 117 -9.10 -7.80 -5.07
N ASP A 118 -9.09 -8.18 -3.80
CA ASP A 118 -8.02 -8.96 -3.17
C ASP A 118 -6.63 -8.30 -3.28
N LYS A 119 -6.58 -6.96 -3.25
CA LYS A 119 -5.33 -6.19 -3.36
C LYS A 119 -4.65 -6.03 -2.00
N ASN A 120 -3.32 -5.92 -2.00
CA ASN A 120 -2.63 -5.40 -0.81
C ASN A 120 -2.98 -3.93 -0.64
N ILE A 121 -3.25 -3.52 0.58
CA ILE A 121 -3.74 -2.18 0.89
C ILE A 121 -2.82 -1.50 1.90
N TYR A 122 -2.39 -0.30 1.56
CA TYR A 122 -1.87 0.65 2.55
C TYR A 122 -2.90 1.76 2.70
N ILE A 123 -3.52 1.87 3.86
CA ILE A 123 -4.51 2.91 4.13
C ILE A 123 -3.95 3.94 5.11
N GLU A 124 -3.93 5.19 4.71
CA GLU A 124 -3.52 6.32 5.57
C GLU A 124 -4.71 6.84 6.36
N ILE A 125 -4.66 6.69 7.68
CA ILE A 125 -5.72 7.17 8.58
C ILE A 125 -5.28 8.44 9.27
N SER A 126 -5.92 9.57 8.93
CA SER A 126 -5.62 10.87 9.51
C SER A 126 -6.26 11.09 10.88
N GLN A 127 -7.36 10.40 11.18
CA GLN A 127 -8.13 10.55 12.42
C GLN A 127 -8.31 9.19 13.12
N CYS A 128 -8.54 9.22 14.45
CA CYS A 128 -8.89 8.01 15.17
C CYS A 128 -10.31 7.57 14.77
N LEU A 129 -10.44 6.28 14.47
CA LEU A 129 -11.73 5.63 14.25
C LEU A 129 -12.25 5.06 15.57
N SER A 130 -13.55 5.09 15.78
CA SER A 130 -14.20 4.39 16.89
C SER A 130 -14.19 2.87 16.65
N PRO A 131 -14.42 2.04 17.68
CA PRO A 131 -14.54 0.58 17.50
C PRO A 131 -15.63 0.19 16.49
N GLU A 132 -16.74 0.92 16.46
CA GLU A 132 -17.87 0.68 15.56
C GLU A 132 -17.50 0.99 14.10
N GLU A 133 -16.65 2.01 13.86
CA GLU A 133 -16.15 2.37 12.55
C GLU A 133 -15.07 1.39 12.05
N ILE A 134 -14.28 0.83 12.95
CA ILE A 134 -13.21 -0.13 12.61
C ILE A 134 -13.76 -1.52 12.29
N GLN A 135 -14.81 -1.98 12.97
CA GLN A 135 -15.25 -3.37 12.87
C GLN A 135 -15.59 -3.82 11.44
N PRO A 136 -16.32 -3.04 10.61
CA PRO A 136 -16.58 -3.44 9.22
C PRO A 136 -15.31 -3.57 8.38
N LEU A 137 -14.29 -2.74 8.65
CA LEU A 137 -13.00 -2.81 7.95
C LEU A 137 -12.24 -4.08 8.34
N VAL A 138 -12.21 -4.42 9.63
CA VAL A 138 -11.62 -5.68 10.13
C VAL A 138 -12.33 -6.90 9.52
N ASP A 139 -13.65 -6.90 9.50
CA ASP A 139 -14.44 -7.99 8.92
C ASP A 139 -14.17 -8.17 7.42
N ALA A 140 -13.92 -7.08 6.69
CA ALA A 140 -13.54 -7.14 5.28
C ALA A 140 -12.15 -7.77 5.09
N THR A 141 -11.18 -7.46 5.96
CA THR A 141 -9.83 -8.05 5.86
C THR A 141 -9.80 -9.55 6.08
N HIS A 142 -10.74 -10.10 6.85
CA HIS A 142 -10.83 -11.55 7.07
C HIS A 142 -11.25 -12.33 5.82
N ARG A 143 -11.81 -11.66 4.81
CA ARG A 143 -12.34 -12.28 3.58
C ARG A 143 -11.39 -12.16 2.40
N MET A 144 -10.30 -11.42 2.53
CA MET A 144 -9.31 -11.22 1.47
C MET A 144 -8.02 -11.99 1.72
N SER A 145 -7.25 -12.26 0.66
CA SER A 145 -5.90 -12.86 0.75
C SER A 145 -4.80 -11.79 0.87
N GLY A 146 -5.09 -10.59 0.41
CA GLY A 146 -4.16 -9.45 0.46
C GLY A 146 -3.84 -9.01 1.89
N VAL A 147 -2.80 -8.21 2.02
CA VAL A 147 -2.31 -7.66 3.30
C VAL A 147 -2.80 -6.23 3.45
N VAL A 148 -3.22 -5.87 4.65
CA VAL A 148 -3.59 -4.49 4.99
C VAL A 148 -2.59 -3.91 5.98
N GLN A 149 -2.02 -2.77 5.63
CA GLN A 149 -1.20 -1.94 6.52
C GLN A 149 -1.89 -0.60 6.75
N VAL A 150 -1.98 -0.23 8.02
CA VAL A 150 -2.47 1.10 8.42
C VAL A 150 -1.30 2.05 8.60
N GLY A 151 -1.32 3.14 7.82
CA GLY A 151 -0.42 4.28 7.93
C GLY A 151 -0.98 5.35 8.87
N ARG A 152 -0.09 6.15 9.43
CA ARG A 152 -0.42 7.30 10.26
C ARG A 152 0.67 8.35 10.17
N SER A 153 0.59 9.19 9.13
CA SER A 153 1.61 10.23 8.84
C SER A 153 1.76 11.25 9.97
N SER A 154 0.70 11.47 10.76
CA SER A 154 0.73 12.35 11.94
C SER A 154 1.74 11.93 13.02
N LEU A 155 2.25 10.68 12.98
CA LEU A 155 3.28 10.19 13.89
C LEU A 155 4.72 10.55 13.45
N GLY A 156 4.85 11.30 12.36
CA GLY A 156 6.15 11.79 11.84
C GLY A 156 6.76 10.92 10.74
N VAL A 157 7.62 11.54 9.93
CA VAL A 157 8.19 10.96 8.71
C VAL A 157 9.02 9.68 8.99
N ASN A 158 9.80 9.66 10.07
CA ASN A 158 10.62 8.47 10.40
C ASN A 158 9.77 7.24 10.69
N ASN A 159 8.64 7.41 11.39
CA ASN A 159 7.70 6.32 11.64
C ASN A 159 7.02 5.86 10.34
N MET A 160 6.70 6.78 9.44
CA MET A 160 6.12 6.46 8.14
C MET A 160 7.10 5.62 7.30
N ILE A 161 8.35 6.03 7.20
CA ILE A 161 9.41 5.29 6.48
C ILE A 161 9.57 3.87 7.05
N ALA A 162 9.66 3.73 8.38
CA ALA A 162 9.80 2.43 9.01
C ALA A 162 8.61 1.50 8.67
N ARG A 163 7.39 1.98 8.81
CA ARG A 163 6.17 1.20 8.49
C ARG A 163 6.08 0.78 7.02
N ILE A 164 6.48 1.67 6.11
CA ILE A 164 6.51 1.36 4.68
C ILE A 164 7.54 0.25 4.41
N LYS A 165 8.74 0.35 4.96
CA LYS A 165 9.78 -0.68 4.82
C LYS A 165 9.33 -2.03 5.41
N ASP A 166 8.75 -2.02 6.60
CA ASP A 166 8.21 -3.24 7.22
C ASP A 166 7.13 -3.89 6.35
N PHE A 167 6.23 -3.09 5.77
CA PHE A 167 5.19 -3.57 4.87
C PHE A 167 5.76 -4.19 3.60
N LEU A 168 6.68 -3.52 2.93
CA LEU A 168 7.32 -4.03 1.71
C LEU A 168 8.13 -5.30 1.99
N SER A 169 8.88 -5.33 3.09
CA SER A 169 9.63 -6.51 3.53
C SER A 169 8.71 -7.71 3.82
N PHE A 170 7.57 -7.46 4.48
CA PHE A 170 6.58 -8.50 4.73
C PHE A 170 6.00 -9.07 3.43
N LEU A 171 5.64 -8.21 2.47
CA LEU A 171 5.15 -8.64 1.15
C LEU A 171 6.19 -9.45 0.39
N SER A 172 7.47 -9.07 0.45
CA SER A 172 8.57 -9.84 -0.16
C SER A 172 8.68 -11.23 0.43
N GLY A 173 8.64 -11.35 1.76
CA GLY A 173 8.67 -12.64 2.43
C GLY A 173 7.47 -13.56 2.13
N LEU A 174 6.32 -13.00 1.73
CA LEU A 174 5.18 -13.80 1.24
C LEU A 174 5.41 -14.29 -0.19
N LYS A 175 5.97 -13.47 -1.09
CA LYS A 175 6.29 -13.87 -2.48
C LYS A 175 7.29 -15.03 -2.49
N ASP A 176 8.29 -15.01 -1.64
CA ASP A 176 9.30 -16.08 -1.55
C ASP A 176 8.68 -17.41 -1.12
N LYS A 177 7.73 -17.41 -0.18
CA LYS A 177 7.05 -18.62 0.28
C LYS A 177 6.13 -19.26 -0.76
N THR A 178 5.60 -18.50 -1.71
CA THR A 178 4.76 -19.02 -2.80
C THR A 178 5.57 -19.55 -3.97
N SER A 179 6.89 -19.34 -3.98
CA SER A 179 7.82 -19.79 -5.03
C SER A 179 8.36 -21.21 -4.81
N TYR A 180 8.05 -21.87 -3.68
CA TYR A 180 8.45 -23.27 -3.47
C TYR A 180 7.47 -24.19 -4.21
N PRO A 181 7.98 -25.07 -5.11
CA PRO A 181 7.14 -26.09 -5.72
C PRO A 181 6.59 -27.02 -4.63
N ILE A 182 5.28 -27.25 -4.66
CA ILE A 182 4.67 -28.30 -3.86
C ILE A 182 5.20 -29.62 -4.43
N GLU A 183 6.17 -30.23 -3.75
CA GLU A 183 6.52 -31.61 -4.01
C GLU A 183 5.30 -32.47 -3.64
N THR A 184 4.60 -32.93 -4.67
CA THR A 184 3.59 -33.98 -4.53
C THR A 184 4.27 -35.29 -4.22
N ALA A 185 4.16 -35.72 -2.99
CA ALA A 185 4.47 -37.11 -2.57
C ALA A 185 3.32 -38.03 -2.96
#